data_63541126b8c5743681edb969ff0d61bf
#
_entry.id   63541126b8c5743681edb969ff0d61bf
#
_cell.length_a   1.000
_cell.length_b   1.000
_cell.length_c   1.000
_cell.angle_alpha   90.00
_cell.angle_beta   90.00
_cell.angle_gamma   90.00
#
_symmetry.space_group_name_H-M   'P 1'
#
loop_
_entity.id
_entity.type
_entity.pdbx_description
1 polymer ?
#
loop_
_entity_poly.entity_id
_entity_poly.type
_entity_poly.pdbx_seq_one_letter_code
_entity_poly.pdbx_strand_id
1 'polypeptide(L)'
;KSYSPGIRVGWGFLPTDLIGPLGDQKSNIDFGAPLLAQRIMATILEENLWLPHVEKLRGVYRQRCHAMLGALETHLGDVSGCHWHKTNGGLCVWLTLPEHIDTGMQGTFIKAAVEAGVLYVPGEFCYASGGEPANHSTIRLTFGVQSAERITQGIGLLSEQIKHWQ
;
A
#
# COMPACT_ATOMS: atom_id res chain seq x y z
N LYS A 1 -7.48 0.67 -11.24
CA LYS A 1 -7.07 -0.50 -10.43
C LYS A 1 -8.23 -1.12 -9.65
N SER A 2 -9.33 -0.39 -9.47
CA SER A 2 -10.50 -0.84 -8.69
C SER A 2 -11.20 -2.07 -9.26
N TYR A 3 -11.13 -2.33 -10.55
CA TYR A 3 -11.64 -3.57 -11.15
C TYR A 3 -10.53 -4.61 -11.26
N SER A 4 -9.44 -4.26 -11.94
CA SER A 4 -8.25 -5.10 -12.05
C SER A 4 -7.00 -4.25 -12.26
N PRO A 5 -5.95 -4.43 -11.47
CA PRO A 5 -4.69 -3.68 -11.64
C PRO A 5 -3.98 -4.04 -12.95
N GLY A 6 -4.20 -5.23 -13.50
CA GLY A 6 -3.58 -5.70 -14.75
C GLY A 6 -4.12 -5.04 -16.02
N ILE A 7 -5.32 -4.48 -16.00
CA ILE A 7 -5.90 -3.77 -17.16
C ILE A 7 -5.14 -2.46 -17.45
N ARG A 8 -4.50 -1.85 -16.47
CA ARG A 8 -3.65 -0.66 -16.61
C ARG A 8 -4.36 0.57 -17.20
N VAL A 9 -5.66 0.72 -16.96
CA VAL A 9 -6.44 1.92 -17.31
C VAL A 9 -6.64 2.79 -16.08
N GLY A 10 -6.43 4.08 -16.25
CA GLY A 10 -6.74 5.11 -15.27
C GLY A 10 -7.25 6.37 -15.98
N TRP A 11 -7.90 7.24 -15.24
CA TRP A 11 -8.35 8.54 -15.71
C TRP A 11 -8.17 9.58 -14.61
N GLY A 12 -8.17 10.84 -14.99
CA GLY A 12 -8.12 11.98 -14.07
C GLY A 12 -9.06 13.09 -14.51
N PHE A 13 -9.57 13.84 -13.55
CA PHE A 13 -10.21 15.12 -13.78
C PHE A 13 -9.16 16.20 -13.55
N LEU A 14 -8.93 17.02 -14.57
CA LEU A 14 -7.84 17.99 -14.60
C LEU A 14 -8.40 19.40 -14.82
N PRO A 15 -7.74 20.43 -14.30
CA PRO A 15 -7.94 21.80 -14.75
C PRO A 15 -7.73 21.89 -16.27
N THR A 16 -8.57 22.71 -16.94
CA THR A 16 -8.60 22.79 -18.41
C THR A 16 -7.25 23.19 -19.01
N ASP A 17 -6.50 24.04 -18.34
CA ASP A 17 -5.17 24.51 -18.75
C ASP A 17 -4.10 23.41 -18.70
N LEU A 18 -4.30 22.34 -17.92
CA LEU A 18 -3.39 21.20 -17.83
C LEU A 18 -3.69 20.08 -18.83
N ILE A 19 -4.87 20.05 -19.47
CA ILE A 19 -5.29 18.97 -20.37
C ILE A 19 -4.35 18.88 -21.58
N GLY A 20 -4.07 20.01 -22.25
CA GLY A 20 -3.17 20.08 -23.40
C GLY A 20 -1.74 19.61 -23.06
N PRO A 21 -1.04 20.29 -22.13
CA PRO A 21 0.31 19.93 -21.77
C PRO A 21 0.47 18.48 -21.31
N LEU A 22 -0.50 17.94 -20.56
CA LEU A 22 -0.45 16.52 -20.13
C LEU A 22 -0.75 15.56 -21.29
N GLY A 23 -1.63 15.93 -22.22
CA GLY A 23 -1.88 15.18 -23.44
C GLY A 23 -0.64 15.08 -24.31
N ASP A 24 0.09 16.17 -24.49
CA ASP A 24 1.34 16.23 -25.25
C ASP A 24 2.43 15.34 -24.60
N GLN A 25 2.60 15.46 -23.27
CA GLN A 25 3.55 14.61 -22.54
C GLN A 25 3.19 13.12 -22.63
N LYS A 26 1.92 12.79 -22.48
CA LYS A 26 1.43 11.42 -22.59
C LYS A 26 1.67 10.86 -24.00
N SER A 27 1.42 11.64 -25.02
CA SER A 27 1.66 11.24 -26.42
C SER A 27 3.13 10.92 -26.66
N ASN A 28 4.05 11.67 -26.05
CA ASN A 28 5.49 11.44 -26.18
C ASN A 28 5.98 10.22 -25.37
N ILE A 29 5.28 9.86 -24.28
CA ILE A 29 5.72 8.76 -23.40
C ILE A 29 5.20 7.40 -23.89
N ASP A 30 3.92 7.29 -24.25
CA ASP A 30 3.28 6.00 -24.51
C ASP A 30 2.40 5.95 -25.78
N PHE A 31 2.38 7.01 -26.59
CA PHE A 31 1.53 7.14 -27.78
C PHE A 31 0.02 6.91 -27.53
N GLY A 32 -0.40 6.95 -26.28
CA GLY A 32 -1.78 6.76 -25.87
C GLY A 32 -2.04 5.44 -25.13
N ALA A 33 -3.16 5.39 -24.42
CA ALA A 33 -3.56 4.20 -23.69
C ALA A 33 -4.08 3.09 -24.63
N PRO A 34 -3.81 1.79 -24.35
CA PRO A 34 -4.26 0.68 -25.18
C PRO A 34 -5.78 0.66 -25.38
N LEU A 35 -6.23 0.69 -26.64
CA LEU A 35 -7.65 0.74 -26.98
C LEU A 35 -8.44 -0.47 -26.44
N LEU A 36 -7.86 -1.66 -26.50
CA LEU A 36 -8.50 -2.89 -25.98
C LEU A 36 -8.82 -2.75 -24.49
N ALA A 37 -7.86 -2.27 -23.69
CA ALA A 37 -8.05 -2.08 -22.27
C ALA A 37 -9.13 -1.03 -21.96
N GLN A 38 -9.19 0.05 -22.74
CA GLN A 38 -10.24 1.06 -22.61
C GLN A 38 -11.61 0.48 -22.96
N ARG A 39 -11.74 -0.32 -24.03
CA ARG A 39 -12.98 -1.00 -24.42
C ARG A 39 -13.46 -1.98 -23.37
N ILE A 40 -12.56 -2.79 -22.79
CA ILE A 40 -12.90 -3.68 -21.68
C ILE A 40 -13.48 -2.87 -20.51
N MET A 41 -12.84 -1.77 -20.12
CA MET A 41 -13.36 -0.94 -19.04
C MET A 41 -14.68 -0.26 -19.37
N ALA A 42 -14.87 0.20 -20.61
CA ALA A 42 -16.15 0.76 -21.06
C ALA A 42 -17.27 -0.27 -20.93
N THR A 43 -17.08 -1.48 -21.45
CA THR A 43 -18.06 -2.58 -21.35
C THR A 43 -18.38 -2.93 -19.89
N ILE A 44 -17.36 -3.01 -19.01
CA ILE A 44 -17.57 -3.27 -17.59
C ILE A 44 -18.47 -2.22 -16.92
N LEU A 45 -18.35 -0.95 -17.33
CA LEU A 45 -19.16 0.14 -16.81
C LEU A 45 -20.57 0.12 -17.43
N GLU A 46 -20.69 -0.08 -18.74
CA GLU A 46 -21.97 -0.16 -19.49
C GLU A 46 -22.83 -1.32 -18.99
N GLU A 47 -22.24 -2.47 -18.72
CA GLU A 47 -22.90 -3.67 -18.18
C GLU A 47 -23.10 -3.64 -16.64
N ASN A 48 -22.77 -2.51 -15.98
CA ASN A 48 -22.90 -2.34 -14.52
C ASN A 48 -22.14 -3.42 -13.69
N LEU A 49 -21.06 -4.00 -14.20
CA LEU A 49 -20.27 -5.03 -13.52
C LEU A 49 -19.31 -4.45 -12.49
N TRP A 50 -19.02 -3.16 -12.56
CA TRP A 50 -18.01 -2.50 -11.71
C TRP A 50 -18.43 -2.43 -10.24
N LEU A 51 -19.65 -1.95 -9.96
CA LEU A 51 -20.10 -1.72 -8.59
C LEU A 51 -20.22 -3.02 -7.77
N PRO A 52 -20.84 -4.12 -8.26
CA PRO A 52 -20.87 -5.40 -7.56
C PRO A 52 -19.48 -5.93 -7.24
N HIS A 53 -18.52 -5.76 -8.17
CA HIS A 53 -17.14 -6.17 -7.96
C HIS A 53 -16.46 -5.36 -6.84
N VAL A 54 -16.64 -4.04 -6.82
CA VAL A 54 -16.09 -3.16 -5.79
C VAL A 54 -16.66 -3.51 -4.41
N GLU A 55 -17.95 -3.80 -4.30
CA GLU A 55 -18.56 -4.19 -3.02
C GLU A 55 -17.98 -5.52 -2.50
N LYS A 56 -17.75 -6.49 -3.39
CA LYS A 56 -17.04 -7.73 -3.04
C LYS A 56 -15.63 -7.44 -2.53
N LEU A 57 -14.87 -6.60 -3.22
CA LEU A 57 -13.51 -6.22 -2.81
C LEU A 57 -13.50 -5.50 -1.46
N ARG A 58 -14.46 -4.61 -1.20
CA ARG A 58 -14.60 -3.91 0.08
C ARG A 58 -14.76 -4.90 1.23
N GLY A 59 -15.56 -5.94 1.05
CA GLY A 59 -15.71 -7.02 2.05
C GLY A 59 -14.39 -7.71 2.37
N VAL A 60 -13.67 -8.14 1.34
CA VAL A 60 -12.38 -8.83 1.48
C VAL A 60 -11.34 -7.93 2.14
N TYR A 61 -11.20 -6.69 1.68
CA TYR A 61 -10.18 -5.76 2.22
C TYR A 61 -10.50 -5.33 3.65
N ARG A 62 -11.78 -5.18 4.01
CA ARG A 62 -12.19 -4.90 5.38
C ARG A 62 -11.75 -6.00 6.33
N GLN A 63 -11.99 -7.26 5.98
CA GLN A 63 -11.55 -8.41 6.78
C GLN A 63 -10.03 -8.42 6.99
N ARG A 64 -9.26 -8.22 5.92
CA ARG A 64 -7.79 -8.19 5.95
C ARG A 64 -7.26 -7.00 6.74
N CYS A 65 -7.87 -5.82 6.58
CA CYS A 65 -7.53 -4.63 7.36
C CYS A 65 -7.73 -4.86 8.86
N HIS A 66 -8.89 -5.42 9.24
CA HIS A 66 -9.17 -5.74 10.64
C HIS A 66 -8.18 -6.77 11.20
N ALA A 67 -7.79 -7.79 10.43
CA ALA A 67 -6.77 -8.75 10.84
C ALA A 67 -5.42 -8.06 11.07
N MET A 68 -5.00 -7.16 10.20
CA MET A 68 -3.75 -6.41 10.36
C MET A 68 -3.80 -5.49 11.58
N LEU A 69 -4.84 -4.67 11.71
CA LEU A 69 -4.96 -3.74 12.84
C LEU A 69 -5.08 -4.49 14.18
N GLY A 70 -5.84 -5.59 14.23
CA GLY A 70 -5.96 -6.43 15.42
C GLY A 70 -4.62 -7.08 15.80
N ALA A 71 -3.86 -7.58 14.83
CA ALA A 71 -2.55 -8.15 15.07
C ALA A 71 -1.54 -7.09 15.55
N LEU A 72 -1.53 -5.88 14.97
CA LEU A 72 -0.70 -4.77 15.43
C LEU A 72 -1.03 -4.41 16.89
N GLU A 73 -2.29 -4.27 17.21
CA GLU A 73 -2.74 -3.98 18.59
C GLU A 73 -2.30 -5.08 19.58
N THR A 74 -2.48 -6.35 19.20
CA THR A 74 -2.14 -7.50 20.05
C THR A 74 -0.64 -7.62 20.30
N HIS A 75 0.19 -7.37 19.28
CA HIS A 75 1.62 -7.63 19.35
C HIS A 75 2.47 -6.41 19.65
N LEU A 76 2.00 -5.20 19.30
CA LEU A 76 2.76 -3.94 19.40
C LEU A 76 2.04 -2.86 20.22
N GLY A 77 0.82 -3.10 20.69
CA GLY A 77 0.04 -2.10 21.45
C GLY A 77 0.76 -1.55 22.68
N ASP A 78 1.51 -2.40 23.37
CA ASP A 78 2.27 -2.04 24.58
C ASP A 78 3.75 -1.71 24.27
N VAL A 79 4.17 -1.73 22.99
CA VAL A 79 5.56 -1.48 22.61
C VAL A 79 5.80 0.01 22.44
N SER A 80 6.62 0.59 23.33
CA SER A 80 6.92 2.02 23.32
C SER A 80 7.56 2.46 22.00
N GLY A 81 7.11 3.59 21.47
CA GLY A 81 7.60 4.12 20.19
C GLY A 81 6.98 3.50 18.95
N CYS A 82 6.12 2.48 19.08
CA CYS A 82 5.35 1.94 17.96
C CYS A 82 4.01 2.68 17.82
N HIS A 83 3.75 3.23 16.63
CA HIS A 83 2.51 3.94 16.32
C HIS A 83 2.03 3.58 14.92
N TRP A 84 0.72 3.41 14.73
CA TRP A 84 0.14 3.17 13.41
C TRP A 84 -1.16 3.93 13.23
N HIS A 85 -1.45 4.24 11.99
CA HIS A 85 -2.69 4.91 11.65
C HIS A 85 -3.81 3.89 11.48
N LYS A 86 -4.94 4.08 12.20
CA LYS A 86 -6.15 3.27 12.00
C LYS A 86 -6.82 3.72 10.71
N THR A 87 -6.51 3.03 9.61
CA THR A 87 -7.02 3.38 8.28
C THR A 87 -8.49 2.99 8.11
N ASN A 88 -9.26 3.88 7.48
CA ASN A 88 -10.66 3.64 7.09
C ASN A 88 -10.79 3.25 5.60
N GLY A 89 -9.69 3.10 4.89
CA GLY A 89 -9.69 2.75 3.47
C GLY A 89 -8.28 2.52 2.93
N GLY A 90 -8.18 2.34 1.62
CA GLY A 90 -6.92 2.01 0.98
C GLY A 90 -6.52 0.55 1.13
N LEU A 91 -5.23 0.26 1.02
CA LEU A 91 -4.68 -1.11 1.04
C LEU A 91 -3.46 -1.23 1.98
N CYS A 92 -3.11 -0.16 2.69
CA CYS A 92 -1.89 -0.11 3.47
C CYS A 92 -2.13 0.49 4.86
N VAL A 93 -1.32 0.06 5.82
CA VAL A 93 -1.16 0.67 7.13
C VAL A 93 0.23 1.29 7.19
N TRP A 94 0.32 2.51 7.69
CA TRP A 94 1.58 3.18 8.01
C TRP A 94 1.93 2.89 9.45
N LEU A 95 3.09 2.26 9.67
CA LEU A 95 3.61 1.93 10.99
C LEU A 95 4.91 2.70 11.22
N THR A 96 4.97 3.42 12.32
CA THR A 96 6.16 4.08 12.85
C THR A 96 6.75 3.23 13.96
N LEU A 97 8.04 3.03 13.94
CA LEU A 97 8.83 2.28 14.92
C LEU A 97 9.64 3.25 15.78
N PRO A 98 10.25 2.77 16.89
CA PRO A 98 11.22 3.55 17.66
C PRO A 98 12.33 4.11 16.77
N GLU A 99 12.76 5.36 17.03
CA GLU A 99 13.69 6.12 16.16
C GLU A 99 15.04 5.43 15.92
N HIS A 100 15.49 4.58 16.85
CA HIS A 100 16.74 3.84 16.72
C HIS A 100 16.65 2.63 15.77
N ILE A 101 15.46 2.23 15.32
CA ILE A 101 15.27 1.15 14.35
C ILE A 101 15.24 1.73 12.94
N ASP A 102 16.37 1.62 12.24
CA ASP A 102 16.44 2.01 10.82
C ASP A 102 15.77 0.94 9.94
N THR A 103 14.62 1.30 9.38
CA THR A 103 13.81 0.46 8.49
C THR A 103 14.15 0.64 7.01
N GLY A 104 15.11 1.51 6.69
CA GLY A 104 15.52 1.84 5.33
C GLY A 104 16.11 0.65 4.59
N MET A 105 16.24 0.78 3.27
CA MET A 105 16.71 -0.29 2.39
C MET A 105 18.16 -0.71 2.67
N GLN A 106 18.97 0.20 3.22
CA GLN A 106 20.36 -0.05 3.61
C GLN A 106 20.50 -0.48 5.07
N GLY A 107 19.40 -0.43 5.84
CA GLY A 107 19.36 -0.82 7.25
C GLY A 107 19.55 -2.32 7.45
N THR A 108 19.89 -2.70 8.67
CA THR A 108 20.02 -4.11 9.06
C THR A 108 18.69 -4.73 9.43
N PHE A 109 17.72 -3.92 9.87
CA PHE A 109 16.38 -4.38 10.26
C PHE A 109 15.61 -5.01 9.10
N ILE A 110 15.69 -4.46 7.88
CA ILE A 110 15.00 -5.03 6.72
C ILE A 110 15.52 -6.45 6.41
N LYS A 111 16.80 -6.70 6.58
CA LYS A 111 17.40 -8.05 6.38
C LYS A 111 16.84 -9.04 7.39
N ALA A 112 16.82 -8.67 8.67
CA ALA A 112 16.26 -9.49 9.74
C ALA A 112 14.75 -9.77 9.52
N ALA A 113 13.98 -8.79 9.09
CA ALA A 113 12.58 -8.98 8.77
C ALA A 113 12.35 -9.95 7.59
N VAL A 114 13.17 -9.84 6.53
CA VAL A 114 13.11 -10.75 5.36
C VAL A 114 13.53 -12.18 5.76
N GLU A 115 14.57 -12.36 6.57
CA GLU A 115 14.98 -13.65 7.10
C GLU A 115 13.89 -14.30 7.97
N ALA A 116 13.13 -13.47 8.72
CA ALA A 116 11.94 -13.91 9.46
C ALA A 116 10.72 -14.18 8.56
N GLY A 117 10.81 -13.95 7.24
CA GLY A 117 9.74 -14.20 6.28
C GLY A 117 8.78 -13.03 6.05
N VAL A 118 9.13 -11.82 6.47
CA VAL A 118 8.32 -10.61 6.30
C VAL A 118 9.02 -9.60 5.40
N LEU A 119 8.37 -9.25 4.28
CA LEU A 119 8.79 -8.16 3.42
C LEU A 119 7.84 -6.97 3.60
N TYR A 120 8.38 -5.81 3.89
CA TYR A 120 7.67 -4.54 3.95
C TYR A 120 8.24 -3.54 2.94
N VAL A 121 7.57 -2.42 2.76
CA VAL A 121 8.11 -1.29 1.99
C VAL A 121 8.69 -0.27 2.98
N PRO A 122 10.01 0.03 2.90
CA PRO A 122 10.59 1.11 3.68
C PRO A 122 9.84 2.43 3.48
N GLY A 123 9.57 3.14 4.58
CA GLY A 123 8.81 4.38 4.52
C GLY A 123 9.52 5.47 3.71
N GLU A 124 10.85 5.47 3.69
CA GLU A 124 11.66 6.40 2.91
C GLU A 124 11.23 6.52 1.44
N PHE A 125 10.76 5.43 0.82
CA PHE A 125 10.28 5.45 -0.57
C PHE A 125 8.90 6.11 -0.76
N CYS A 126 8.25 6.52 0.30
CA CYS A 126 6.96 7.19 0.27
C CYS A 126 7.05 8.70 0.45
N TYR A 127 8.26 9.23 0.65
CA TYR A 127 8.52 10.67 0.75
C TYR A 127 8.81 11.25 -0.64
N ALA A 128 8.36 12.48 -0.87
CA ALA A 128 8.61 13.19 -2.13
C ALA A 128 10.06 13.67 -2.22
N SER A 129 10.66 13.56 -3.39
CA SER A 129 11.98 14.16 -3.65
C SER A 129 11.90 15.67 -3.48
N GLY A 130 12.78 16.25 -2.66
CA GLY A 130 12.81 17.68 -2.34
C GLY A 130 11.76 18.14 -1.32
N GLY A 131 11.02 17.21 -0.69
CA GLY A 131 10.13 17.46 0.43
C GLY A 131 10.86 17.43 1.78
N GLU A 132 10.11 17.17 2.86
CA GLU A 132 10.70 16.96 4.18
C GLU A 132 11.61 15.73 4.20
N PRO A 133 12.65 15.72 5.06
CA PRO A 133 13.53 14.57 5.22
C PRO A 133 12.72 13.29 5.52
N ALA A 134 13.11 12.18 4.89
CA ALA A 134 12.46 10.91 5.12
C ALA A 134 12.68 10.43 6.58
N ASN A 135 11.61 9.96 7.22
CA ASN A 135 11.73 9.28 8.50
C ASN A 135 12.10 7.80 8.23
N HIS A 136 13.32 7.43 8.62
CA HIS A 136 13.87 6.09 8.42
C HIS A 136 13.36 5.05 9.42
N SER A 137 12.50 5.42 10.38
CA SER A 137 11.88 4.48 11.33
C SER A 137 10.41 4.20 10.98
N THR A 138 10.08 4.25 9.68
CA THR A 138 8.71 4.04 9.20
C THR A 138 8.63 2.95 8.14
N ILE A 139 7.53 2.20 8.16
CA ILE A 139 7.26 1.15 7.17
C ILE A 139 5.82 1.21 6.66
N ARG A 140 5.64 0.83 5.41
CA ARG A 140 4.33 0.65 4.79
C ARG A 140 4.00 -0.84 4.70
N LEU A 141 3.00 -1.27 5.44
CA LEU A 141 2.46 -2.63 5.41
C LEU A 141 1.24 -2.68 4.48
N THR A 142 1.13 -3.71 3.65
CA THR A 142 -0.03 -3.88 2.77
C THR A 142 -0.85 -5.10 3.17
N PHE A 143 -2.19 -4.93 3.20
CA PHE A 143 -3.15 -6.01 3.39
C PHE A 143 -3.86 -6.40 2.07
N GLY A 144 -3.38 -5.90 0.93
CA GLY A 144 -4.05 -6.10 -0.36
C GLY A 144 -3.94 -7.50 -0.96
N VAL A 145 -2.97 -8.31 -0.56
CA VAL A 145 -2.63 -9.58 -1.26
C VAL A 145 -2.85 -10.81 -0.38
N GLN A 146 -2.29 -10.84 0.82
CA GLN A 146 -2.29 -12.03 1.68
C GLN A 146 -3.64 -12.30 2.34
N SER A 147 -3.88 -13.55 2.77
CA SER A 147 -5.06 -13.90 3.58
C SER A 147 -4.98 -13.27 4.99
N ALA A 148 -6.10 -13.18 5.69
CA ALA A 148 -6.17 -12.65 7.05
C ALA A 148 -5.24 -13.41 8.01
N GLU A 149 -5.17 -14.74 7.88
CA GLU A 149 -4.33 -15.61 8.71
C GLU A 149 -2.83 -15.32 8.46
N ARG A 150 -2.44 -15.20 7.19
CA ARG A 150 -1.05 -14.88 6.83
C ARG A 150 -0.65 -13.46 7.24
N ILE A 151 -1.58 -12.52 7.20
CA ILE A 151 -1.37 -11.15 7.71
C ILE A 151 -1.11 -11.20 9.21
N THR A 152 -1.96 -11.89 9.97
CA THR A 152 -1.79 -12.03 11.43
C THR A 152 -0.45 -12.69 11.77
N GLN A 153 -0.10 -13.78 11.09
CA GLN A 153 1.19 -14.46 11.26
C GLN A 153 2.37 -13.53 10.94
N GLY A 154 2.32 -12.83 9.80
CA GLY A 154 3.37 -11.92 9.37
C GLY A 154 3.60 -10.76 10.35
N ILE A 155 2.52 -10.18 10.90
CA ILE A 155 2.64 -9.14 11.94
C ILE A 155 3.25 -9.73 13.23
N GLY A 156 2.90 -10.96 13.62
CA GLY A 156 3.53 -11.65 14.73
C GLY A 156 5.04 -11.76 14.55
N LEU A 157 5.50 -12.31 13.42
CA LEU A 157 6.92 -12.43 13.09
C LEU A 157 7.65 -11.07 13.06
N LEU A 158 7.02 -10.06 12.46
CA LEU A 158 7.57 -8.71 12.44
C LEU A 158 7.72 -8.12 13.85
N SER A 159 6.73 -8.34 14.71
CA SER A 159 6.74 -7.85 16.09
C SER A 159 7.84 -8.49 16.94
N GLU A 160 8.14 -9.76 16.72
CA GLU A 160 9.27 -10.45 17.37
C GLU A 160 10.59 -9.78 17.01
N GLN A 161 10.78 -9.45 15.72
CA GLN A 161 11.96 -8.71 15.29
C GLN A 161 12.02 -7.32 15.93
N ILE A 162 10.94 -6.55 15.94
CA ILE A 162 10.90 -5.21 16.56
C ILE A 162 11.29 -5.28 18.04
N LYS A 163 10.76 -6.25 18.78
CA LYS A 163 11.05 -6.44 20.21
C LYS A 163 12.51 -6.87 20.47
N HIS A 164 13.11 -7.59 19.52
CA HIS A 164 14.52 -7.98 19.63
C HIS A 164 15.47 -6.77 19.45
N TRP A 165 15.01 -5.73 18.78
CA TRP A 165 15.78 -4.52 18.49
C TRP A 165 15.52 -3.38 19.50
N GLN A 166 14.69 -3.59 20.52
CA GLN A 166 14.49 -2.67 21.65
C GLN A 166 15.63 -2.81 22.67
#